data_6279bc3cfb25158a9d3e6c93177af080
#
_entry.id   6279bc3cfb25158a9d3e6c93177af080
#
_cell.length_a   1.000
_cell.length_b   1.000
_cell.length_c   1.000
_cell.angle_alpha   90.00
_cell.angle_beta   90.00
_cell.angle_gamma   90.00
#
_symmetry.space_group_name_H-M   'P 1'
#
loop_
_entity.id
_entity.type
_entity.pdbx_description
1 polymer ?
#
loop_
_entity_poly.entity_id
_entity_poly.type
_entity_poly.pdbx_seq_one_letter_code
_entity_poly.pdbx_strand_id
1 'polypeptide(L)'
;MKNKLVLILLAGGIGKRFSNKISKQMITYNDETILEKNIIFFKKNLKKISIQTVTNKNDFLIVSELCKNYNLLSPVLGGNERHKSVYYGLLAISKINPKYVLIHDTCRPLISSEVIKKLITYSKQEIFCVAP
;
A
#
# COMPACT_ATOMS: atom_id res chain seq x y z
N MET A 1 11.97 16.09 9.89
CA MET A 1 11.73 16.22 8.44
C MET A 1 10.40 15.59 8.09
N LYS A 2 9.56 16.33 7.44
CA LYS A 2 8.26 15.83 6.98
C LYS A 2 8.46 14.76 5.91
N ASN A 3 7.65 13.71 5.97
CA ASN A 3 7.69 12.60 5.03
C ASN A 3 7.48 13.10 3.60
N LYS A 4 8.55 13.11 2.81
CA LYS A 4 8.45 13.51 1.40
C LYS A 4 7.72 12.48 0.55
N LEU A 5 7.74 11.23 0.97
CA LEU A 5 7.20 10.10 0.23
C LEU A 5 6.25 9.29 1.14
N VAL A 6 5.06 9.04 0.65
CA VAL A 6 4.10 8.14 1.28
C VAL A 6 3.73 7.04 0.30
N LEU A 7 3.65 5.81 0.78
CA LEU A 7 3.16 4.67 0.01
C LEU A 7 1.70 4.41 0.35
N ILE A 8 0.85 4.30 -0.64
CA ILE A 8 -0.51 3.79 -0.51
C ILE A 8 -0.51 2.33 -0.97
N LEU A 9 -0.80 1.41 -0.05
CA LEU A 9 -0.99 0.00 -0.38
C LEU A 9 -2.47 -0.31 -0.53
N LEU A 10 -2.89 -0.69 -1.72
CA LEU A 10 -4.26 -1.05 -2.01
C LEU A 10 -4.48 -2.53 -1.67
N ALA A 11 -5.20 -2.78 -0.61
CA ALA A 11 -5.52 -4.10 -0.08
C ALA A 11 -7.04 -4.29 0.11
N GLY A 12 -7.83 -3.65 -0.74
CA GLY A 12 -9.29 -3.64 -0.63
C GLY A 12 -10.00 -4.70 -1.45
N GLY A 13 -9.29 -5.43 -2.32
CA GLY A 13 -9.88 -6.47 -3.14
C GLY A 13 -10.46 -7.63 -2.32
N ILE A 14 -11.65 -8.09 -2.70
CA ILE A 14 -12.32 -9.20 -2.01
C ILE A 14 -11.83 -10.54 -2.54
N GLY A 15 -11.16 -10.57 -3.71
CA GLY A 15 -10.62 -11.79 -4.30
C GLY A 15 -11.69 -12.79 -4.74
N LYS A 16 -12.86 -12.33 -5.17
CA LYS A 16 -14.01 -13.17 -5.57
C LYS A 16 -13.66 -14.27 -6.58
N ARG A 17 -12.66 -14.01 -7.41
CA ARG A 17 -12.21 -14.99 -8.42
C ARG A 17 -11.34 -16.11 -7.86
N PHE A 18 -10.78 -15.92 -6.66
CA PHE A 18 -9.83 -16.84 -6.06
C PHE A 18 -10.45 -17.66 -4.92
N SER A 19 -11.08 -17.01 -3.96
CA SER A 19 -11.72 -17.66 -2.82
C SER A 19 -12.79 -16.75 -2.21
N ASN A 20 -13.94 -17.34 -1.84
CA ASN A 20 -15.00 -16.61 -1.14
C ASN A 20 -14.70 -16.41 0.36
N LYS A 21 -13.67 -17.09 0.91
CA LYS A 21 -13.41 -17.13 2.35
C LYS A 21 -12.29 -16.21 2.80
N ILE A 22 -11.25 -16.02 1.95
CA ILE A 22 -10.06 -15.25 2.31
C ILE A 22 -9.74 -14.30 1.17
N SER A 23 -9.51 -13.04 1.50
CA SER A 23 -9.02 -12.04 0.54
C SER A 23 -7.64 -12.44 0.03
N LYS A 24 -7.37 -12.21 -1.23
CA LYS A 24 -6.10 -12.60 -1.87
C LYS A 24 -4.88 -12.02 -1.15
N GLN A 25 -4.95 -10.77 -0.70
CA GLN A 25 -3.88 -10.11 0.04
C GLN A 25 -3.61 -10.70 1.44
N MET A 26 -4.55 -11.47 1.97
CA MET A 26 -4.44 -12.13 3.27
C MET A 26 -4.00 -13.59 3.18
N ILE A 27 -3.71 -14.09 1.99
CA ILE A 27 -3.15 -15.44 1.80
C ILE A 27 -1.76 -15.47 2.41
N THR A 28 -1.48 -16.54 3.17
CA THR A 28 -0.21 -16.75 3.86
C THR A 28 0.75 -17.57 3.01
N TYR A 29 1.97 -17.12 2.93
CA TYR A 29 3.08 -17.85 2.32
C TYR A 29 4.34 -17.66 3.18
N ASN A 30 4.94 -18.76 3.63
CA ASN A 30 6.06 -18.73 4.59
C ASN A 30 5.74 -17.90 5.85
N ASP A 31 4.59 -18.18 6.46
CA ASP A 31 4.08 -17.57 7.70
C ASP A 31 3.80 -16.06 7.62
N GLU A 32 3.86 -15.47 6.44
CA GLU A 32 3.53 -14.06 6.22
C GLU A 32 2.43 -13.93 5.17
N THR A 33 1.50 -13.01 5.39
CA THR A 33 0.49 -12.69 4.37
C THR A 33 1.14 -11.95 3.20
N ILE A 34 0.48 -11.94 2.06
CA ILE A 34 0.93 -11.15 0.90
C ILE A 34 1.03 -9.66 1.28
N LEU A 35 0.11 -9.17 2.10
CA LEU A 35 0.17 -7.79 2.60
C LEU A 35 1.42 -7.55 3.44
N GLU A 36 1.74 -8.43 4.38
CA GLU A 36 2.95 -8.32 5.21
C GLU A 36 4.22 -8.33 4.37
N LYS A 37 4.28 -9.21 3.36
CA LYS A 37 5.43 -9.26 2.45
C LYS A 37 5.66 -7.93 1.74
N ASN A 38 4.60 -7.27 1.31
CA ASN A 38 4.69 -5.93 0.73
C ASN A 38 5.20 -4.91 1.74
N ILE A 39 4.65 -4.91 2.95
CA ILE A 39 5.06 -3.99 4.02
C ILE A 39 6.55 -4.15 4.31
N ILE A 40 6.99 -5.38 4.53
CA ILE A 40 8.41 -5.69 4.84
C ILE A 40 9.31 -5.24 3.70
N PHE A 41 8.93 -5.55 2.46
CA PHE A 41 9.69 -5.18 1.26
C PHE A 41 9.87 -3.66 1.13
N PHE A 42 8.79 -2.89 1.25
CA PHE A 42 8.86 -1.45 1.12
C PHE A 42 9.60 -0.78 2.27
N LYS A 43 9.44 -1.26 3.50
CA LYS A 43 10.19 -0.75 4.66
C LYS A 43 11.67 -1.02 4.56
N LYS A 44 12.06 -2.17 3.98
CA LYS A 44 13.46 -2.52 3.74
C LYS A 44 14.11 -1.64 2.67
N ASN A 45 13.38 -1.36 1.59
CA ASN A 45 13.93 -0.64 0.44
C ASN A 45 13.78 0.89 0.54
N LEU A 46 12.83 1.36 1.32
CA LEU A 46 12.54 2.79 1.48
C LEU A 46 12.54 3.14 2.97
N LYS A 47 13.70 3.55 3.48
CA LYS A 47 13.86 3.94 4.88
C LYS A 47 12.94 5.12 5.21
N LYS A 48 12.31 5.07 6.39
CA LYS A 48 11.42 6.12 6.93
C LYS A 48 10.19 6.41 6.05
N ILE A 49 9.76 5.45 5.23
CA ILE A 49 8.52 5.61 4.47
C ILE A 49 7.31 5.51 5.40
N SER A 50 6.34 6.37 5.19
CA SER A 50 5.01 6.20 5.78
C SER A 50 4.15 5.38 4.84
N ILE A 51 3.43 4.41 5.38
CA ILE A 51 2.59 3.50 4.62
C ILE A 51 1.14 3.67 5.06
N GLN A 52 0.28 3.99 4.11
CA GLN A 52 -1.17 4.05 4.26
C GLN A 52 -1.77 2.83 3.57
N THR A 53 -2.41 1.95 4.34
CA THR A 53 -3.16 0.83 3.77
C THR A 53 -4.61 1.22 3.51
N VAL A 54 -5.14 0.72 2.41
CA VAL A 54 -6.56 0.83 2.06
C VAL A 54 -7.10 -0.58 1.98
N THR A 55 -8.06 -0.90 2.81
CA THR A 55 -8.55 -2.27 2.97
C THR A 55 -10.07 -2.36 2.79
N ASN A 56 -10.60 -3.58 2.75
CA ASN A 56 -12.03 -3.82 2.74
C ASN A 56 -12.57 -3.98 4.17
N LYS A 57 -13.89 -3.97 4.30
CA LYS A 57 -14.58 -4.07 5.58
C LYS A 57 -14.29 -5.40 6.30
N ASN A 58 -14.19 -6.50 5.56
CA ASN A 58 -13.96 -7.82 6.15
C ASN A 58 -12.57 -7.97 6.75
N ASP A 59 -11.56 -7.35 6.14
CA ASP A 59 -10.17 -7.43 6.58
C ASP A 59 -9.77 -6.29 7.52
N PHE A 60 -10.65 -5.33 7.77
CA PHE A 60 -10.29 -4.09 8.47
C PHE A 60 -9.64 -4.31 9.84
N LEU A 61 -10.19 -5.21 10.65
CA LEU A 61 -9.66 -5.46 11.99
C LEU A 61 -8.26 -6.09 11.95
N ILE A 62 -8.07 -7.09 11.10
CA ILE A 62 -6.78 -7.78 10.99
C ILE A 62 -5.72 -6.86 10.36
N VAL A 63 -6.10 -6.04 9.38
CA VAL A 63 -5.20 -5.05 8.79
C VAL A 63 -4.85 -3.95 9.80
N SER A 64 -5.81 -3.53 10.64
CA SER A 64 -5.54 -2.57 11.72
C SER A 64 -4.48 -3.08 12.69
N GLU A 65 -4.56 -4.36 13.05
CA GLU A 65 -3.58 -5.00 13.92
C GLU A 65 -2.19 -5.07 13.26
N LEU A 66 -2.12 -5.45 11.99
CA LEU A 66 -0.89 -5.42 11.22
C LEU A 66 -0.27 -4.03 11.16
N CYS A 67 -1.10 -3.01 10.94
CA CYS A 67 -0.62 -1.63 10.90
C CYS A 67 0.01 -1.19 12.22
N LYS A 68 -0.56 -1.60 13.35
CA LYS A 68 0.04 -1.34 14.67
C LYS A 68 1.37 -2.07 14.84
N ASN A 69 1.42 -3.34 14.49
CA ASN A 69 2.61 -4.17 14.64
C ASN A 69 3.80 -3.66 13.81
N TYR A 70 3.54 -3.09 12.66
CA TYR A 70 4.58 -2.56 11.75
C TYR A 70 4.74 -1.04 11.82
N ASN A 71 4.09 -0.37 12.76
CA ASN A 71 4.13 1.10 12.90
C ASN A 71 3.72 1.84 11.63
N LEU A 72 2.61 1.43 11.05
CA LEU A 72 2.02 2.08 9.88
C LEU A 72 0.94 3.10 10.29
N LEU A 73 0.51 3.91 9.33
CA LEU A 73 -0.68 4.74 9.51
C LEU A 73 -1.92 3.84 9.69
N SER A 74 -2.92 4.34 10.40
CA SER A 74 -4.17 3.60 10.58
C SER A 74 -4.81 3.32 9.21
N PRO A 75 -5.34 2.10 8.98
CA PRO A 75 -5.95 1.78 7.70
C PRO A 75 -7.24 2.55 7.46
N VAL A 76 -7.61 2.70 6.21
CA VAL A 76 -8.90 3.26 5.80
C VAL A 76 -9.64 2.27 4.91
N LEU A 77 -10.95 2.40 4.89
CA LEU A 77 -11.77 1.60 4.00
C LEU A 77 -11.67 2.10 2.57
N GLY A 78 -11.53 1.16 1.63
CA GLY A 78 -11.60 1.44 0.21
C GLY A 78 -13.03 1.53 -0.29
N GLY A 79 -13.17 1.87 -1.57
CA GLY A 79 -14.43 1.85 -2.28
C GLY A 79 -14.65 0.53 -3.02
N ASN A 80 -15.76 0.47 -3.72
CA ASN A 80 -16.12 -0.69 -4.55
C ASN A 80 -15.31 -0.79 -5.86
N GLU A 81 -14.56 0.24 -6.19
CA GLU A 81 -13.71 0.31 -7.38
C GLU A 81 -12.31 0.81 -7.00
N ARG A 82 -11.30 0.40 -7.80
CA ARG A 82 -9.90 0.74 -7.53
C ARG A 82 -9.67 2.24 -7.41
N HIS A 83 -10.23 3.04 -8.31
CA HIS A 83 -10.02 4.49 -8.28
C HIS A 83 -10.61 5.15 -7.03
N LYS A 84 -11.72 4.62 -6.49
CA LYS A 84 -12.29 5.08 -5.22
C LYS A 84 -11.39 4.75 -4.05
N SER A 85 -10.80 3.56 -4.04
CA SER A 85 -9.83 3.17 -3.02
C SER A 85 -8.60 4.07 -3.05
N VAL A 86 -8.08 4.40 -4.22
CA VAL A 86 -7.00 5.37 -4.39
C VAL A 86 -7.39 6.73 -3.81
N TYR A 87 -8.58 7.21 -4.15
CA TYR A 87 -9.09 8.48 -3.66
C TYR A 87 -9.17 8.54 -2.13
N TYR A 88 -9.71 7.49 -1.50
CA TYR A 88 -9.78 7.43 -0.03
C TYR A 88 -8.40 7.36 0.62
N GLY A 89 -7.46 6.64 0.00
CA GLY A 89 -6.08 6.63 0.45
C GLY A 89 -5.43 8.02 0.38
N LEU A 90 -5.64 8.74 -0.71
CA LEU A 90 -5.13 10.11 -0.87
C LEU A 90 -5.75 11.07 0.14
N LEU A 91 -7.06 10.96 0.40
CA LEU A 91 -7.72 11.76 1.43
C LEU A 91 -7.11 11.50 2.81
N ALA A 92 -6.84 10.23 3.14
CA ALA A 92 -6.29 9.86 4.44
C ALA A 92 -4.93 10.49 4.71
N ILE A 93 -4.10 10.66 3.67
CA ILE A 93 -2.75 11.23 3.81
C ILE A 93 -2.70 12.73 3.50
N SER A 94 -3.81 13.37 3.20
CA SER A 94 -3.85 14.79 2.80
C SER A 94 -3.23 15.74 3.84
N LYS A 95 -3.42 15.44 5.11
CA LYS A 95 -2.85 16.25 6.22
C LYS A 95 -1.33 16.12 6.32
N ILE A 96 -0.76 15.01 5.87
CA ILE A 96 0.69 14.80 5.83
C ILE A 96 1.31 15.69 4.76
N ASN A 97 0.56 16.00 3.71
CA ASN A 97 1.00 16.79 2.58
C ASN A 97 2.31 16.27 1.97
N PRO A 98 2.36 15.00 1.53
CA PRO A 98 3.57 14.42 0.99
C PRO A 98 3.94 15.07 -0.35
N LYS A 99 5.23 15.13 -0.64
CA LYS A 99 5.70 15.60 -1.94
C LYS A 99 5.46 14.58 -3.05
N TYR A 100 5.60 13.30 -2.69
CA TYR A 100 5.42 12.18 -3.62
C TYR A 100 4.55 11.11 -2.98
N VAL A 101 3.75 10.47 -3.80
CA VAL A 101 2.92 9.34 -3.39
C VAL A 101 3.20 8.18 -4.32
N LEU A 102 3.57 7.03 -3.76
CA LEU A 102 3.60 5.75 -4.48
C LEU A 102 2.27 5.04 -4.25
N ILE A 103 1.71 4.47 -5.29
CA ILE A 103 0.49 3.67 -5.21
C ILE A 103 0.81 2.27 -5.71
N HIS A 104 0.56 1.26 -4.88
CA HIS A 104 0.87 -0.12 -5.21
C HIS A 104 -0.28 -1.06 -4.86
N ASP A 105 -0.59 -1.96 -5.78
CA ASP A 105 -1.55 -3.03 -5.55
C ASP A 105 -0.88 -4.16 -4.76
N THR A 106 -1.41 -4.46 -3.58
CA THR A 106 -0.84 -5.48 -2.68
C THR A 106 -0.73 -6.85 -3.34
N CYS A 107 -1.65 -7.19 -4.23
CA CYS A 107 -1.63 -8.49 -4.92
C CYS A 107 -0.58 -8.60 -6.03
N ARG A 108 0.33 -7.63 -6.12
CA ARG A 108 1.50 -7.66 -7.00
C ARG A 108 2.78 -7.70 -6.17
N PRO A 109 3.09 -8.84 -5.51
CA PRO A 109 4.21 -8.91 -4.54
C PRO A 109 5.59 -8.97 -5.16
N LEU A 110 5.71 -9.19 -6.46
CA LEU A 110 6.99 -9.41 -7.15
C LEU A 110 7.56 -8.13 -7.77
N ILE A 111 7.37 -7.00 -7.10
CA ILE A 111 8.02 -5.75 -7.52
C ILE A 111 9.50 -5.77 -7.15
N SER A 112 10.36 -5.29 -8.05
CA SER A 112 11.80 -5.24 -7.79
C SER A 112 12.22 -3.89 -7.19
N SER A 113 13.32 -3.91 -6.42
CA SER A 113 13.90 -2.70 -5.87
C SER A 113 14.35 -1.72 -6.96
N GLU A 114 14.77 -2.22 -8.12
CA GLU A 114 15.16 -1.40 -9.27
C GLU A 114 14.00 -0.58 -9.81
N VAL A 115 12.80 -1.18 -9.92
CA VAL A 115 11.59 -0.47 -10.37
C VAL A 115 11.28 0.69 -9.42
N ILE A 116 11.35 0.45 -8.11
CA ILE A 116 11.11 1.51 -7.11
C ILE A 116 12.11 2.64 -7.26
N LYS A 117 13.39 2.32 -7.39
CA LYS A 117 14.46 3.32 -7.57
C LYS A 117 14.23 4.16 -8.82
N LYS A 118 13.88 3.53 -9.94
CA LYS A 118 13.55 4.23 -11.18
C LYS A 118 12.36 5.15 -11.03
N LEU A 119 11.27 4.68 -10.41
CA LEU A 119 10.07 5.50 -10.17
C LEU A 119 10.40 6.74 -9.35
N ILE A 120 11.17 6.59 -8.28
CA ILE A 120 11.58 7.72 -7.43
C ILE A 120 12.45 8.70 -8.21
N THR A 121 13.39 8.19 -9.01
CA THR A 121 14.26 9.04 -9.84
C THR A 121 13.45 9.85 -10.84
N TYR A 122 12.51 9.22 -11.54
CA TYR A 122 11.67 9.90 -12.52
C TYR A 122 10.70 10.89 -11.86
N SER A 123 10.18 10.60 -10.68
CA SER A 123 9.27 11.51 -9.98
C SER A 123 9.92 12.84 -9.62
N LYS A 124 11.25 12.86 -9.47
CA LYS A 124 12.01 14.08 -9.20
C LYS A 124 12.19 14.99 -10.42
N GLN A 125 11.82 14.53 -11.61
CA GLN A 125 11.97 15.27 -12.88
C GLN A 125 10.74 16.10 -13.25
N GLU A 126 9.93 16.51 -12.26
CA GLU A 126 8.72 17.31 -12.46
C GLU A 126 7.66 16.66 -13.34
N ILE A 127 7.58 15.32 -13.32
CA ILE A 127 6.57 14.54 -14.01
C ILE A 127 5.42 14.28 -13.02
N PHE A 128 4.19 14.56 -13.44
CA PHE A 128 3.02 14.40 -12.58
C PHE A 128 2.66 12.96 -12.28
N CYS A 129 2.93 12.03 -13.18
CA CYS A 129 2.64 10.63 -13.00
C CYS A 129 3.67 9.77 -13.73
N VAL A 130 4.13 8.72 -13.06
CA VAL A 130 5.06 7.74 -13.63
C VAL A 130 4.50 6.34 -13.38
N ALA A 131 4.52 5.50 -14.39
CA ALA A 131 4.18 4.09 -14.27
C ALA A 131 5.36 3.23 -14.80
N PRO A 132 5.60 2.05 -14.22
CA PRO A 132 6.62 1.13 -14.70
C PRO A 132 6.24 0.47 -16.03
#